data_d5196d489dfdc40f088d173cdc2d3cc0
#
_entry.id   d5196d489dfdc40f088d173cdc2d3cc0
#
_cell.length_a   1.000
_cell.length_b   1.000
_cell.length_c   1.000
_cell.angle_alpha   90.00
_cell.angle_beta   90.00
_cell.angle_gamma   90.00
#
_symmetry.space_group_name_H-M   'P 1'
#
loop_
_entity.id
_entity.type
_entity.pdbx_description
1 polymer ?
#
loop_
_entity_poly.entity_id
_entity_poly.type
_entity_poly.pdbx_seq_one_letter_code
_entity_poly.pdbx_strand_id
1 'polypeptide(L)'
;IVAGTGEGLLSPETPVTRGELETLIRRAYAYQGSNLKDDFYAAVNKQWLETAAIPDGQMINGVLYGLMYEVDDQIAGLITDIASQPQEPGTAEAKIAALYHTVMDTEGREKAGVEPIQPWLDAIAKAGTVAELVQVDADMRREMGFMTLLGFSLTLDLKDSSRYTAYFSTWSAMMDKDFYANPDEGTTGAYLDYLTRLLVLGGESEEAARADAQRVYDMEKVLTAASLDVQDRGNVDLIYNVFDLEELKEVFPGVDLEEVYAATGLKKEEVIGVSD
;
A
#
# COMPACT_ATOMS: atom_id res chain seq x y z
N ILE A 1 -16.93 -28.40 -3.05
CA ILE A 1 -17.12 -29.85 -2.84
C ILE A 1 -18.08 -30.14 -1.69
N VAL A 2 -18.33 -29.19 -0.82
CA VAL A 2 -19.37 -29.29 0.20
C VAL A 2 -20.65 -28.70 -0.39
N ALA A 3 -21.64 -29.53 -0.70
CA ALA A 3 -22.96 -29.04 -1.08
C ALA A 3 -23.64 -28.54 0.20
N GLY A 4 -24.14 -27.31 0.17
CA GLY A 4 -24.96 -26.77 1.26
C GLY A 4 -26.29 -27.50 1.40
N THR A 5 -27.06 -27.19 2.40
CA THR A 5 -28.34 -27.80 2.79
C THR A 5 -29.52 -27.47 1.88
N GLY A 6 -29.28 -27.22 0.58
CA GLY A 6 -30.33 -27.00 -0.42
C GLY A 6 -30.58 -25.54 -0.83
N GLU A 7 -30.16 -24.59 -0.02
CA GLU A 7 -30.24 -23.14 -0.31
C GLU A 7 -28.86 -22.46 -0.40
N GLY A 8 -27.80 -23.27 -0.62
CA GLY A 8 -26.42 -22.75 -0.73
C GLY A 8 -25.77 -22.38 0.62
N LEU A 9 -26.47 -22.59 1.72
CA LEU A 9 -25.96 -22.27 3.05
C LEU A 9 -25.27 -23.48 3.69
N LEU A 10 -24.08 -23.24 4.27
CA LEU A 10 -23.41 -24.18 5.16
C LEU A 10 -24.03 -24.04 6.55
N SER A 11 -24.40 -25.19 7.18
CA SER A 11 -24.84 -25.21 8.57
C SER A 11 -23.68 -25.70 9.45
N PRO A 12 -22.80 -24.80 9.94
CA PRO A 12 -21.59 -25.20 10.66
C PRO A 12 -21.84 -25.89 11.98
N GLU A 13 -23.06 -25.76 12.52
CA GLU A 13 -23.45 -26.37 13.82
C GLU A 13 -24.08 -27.77 13.69
N THR A 14 -24.33 -28.24 12.46
CA THR A 14 -24.91 -29.58 12.26
C THR A 14 -23.78 -30.60 12.14
N PRO A 15 -23.70 -31.61 13.01
CA PRO A 15 -22.71 -32.67 12.91
C PRO A 15 -22.80 -33.37 11.55
N VAL A 16 -21.68 -33.49 10.88
CA VAL A 16 -21.57 -34.22 9.60
C VAL A 16 -21.85 -35.71 9.90
N THR A 17 -22.84 -36.27 9.25
CA THR A 17 -23.15 -37.69 9.38
C THR A 17 -22.06 -38.54 8.72
N ARG A 18 -21.91 -39.80 9.13
CA ARG A 18 -20.98 -40.74 8.52
C ARG A 18 -21.18 -40.87 6.99
N GLY A 19 -22.42 -40.86 6.53
CA GLY A 19 -22.73 -40.94 5.10
C GLY A 19 -22.33 -39.68 4.31
N GLU A 20 -22.46 -38.51 4.92
CA GLU A 20 -21.99 -37.24 4.35
C GLU A 20 -20.48 -37.21 4.30
N LEU A 21 -19.81 -37.68 5.34
CA LEU A 21 -18.36 -37.78 5.36
C LEU A 21 -17.85 -38.76 4.30
N GLU A 22 -18.46 -39.95 4.16
CA GLU A 22 -18.15 -40.91 3.11
C GLU A 22 -18.38 -40.32 1.71
N THR A 23 -19.43 -39.52 1.53
CA THR A 23 -19.73 -38.86 0.26
C THR A 23 -18.69 -37.79 -0.04
N LEU A 24 -18.27 -37.01 0.95
CA LEU A 24 -17.20 -36.02 0.81
C LEU A 24 -15.87 -36.68 0.47
N ILE A 25 -15.54 -37.77 1.16
CA ILE A 25 -14.33 -38.55 0.89
C ILE A 25 -14.38 -39.14 -0.53
N ARG A 26 -15.50 -39.76 -0.95
CA ARG A 26 -15.68 -40.30 -2.29
C ARG A 26 -15.56 -39.22 -3.37
N ARG A 27 -16.15 -38.03 -3.15
CA ARG A 27 -16.02 -36.88 -4.06
C ARG A 27 -14.58 -36.37 -4.13
N ALA A 28 -13.86 -36.33 -3.00
CA ALA A 28 -12.45 -35.97 -2.98
C ALA A 28 -11.58 -37.02 -3.70
N TYR A 29 -11.89 -38.31 -3.55
CA TYR A 29 -11.18 -39.38 -4.28
C TYR A 29 -11.59 -39.51 -5.76
N ALA A 30 -12.83 -39.15 -6.11
CA ALA A 30 -13.29 -39.15 -7.50
C ALA A 30 -12.77 -37.94 -8.31
N TYR A 31 -12.08 -37.04 -7.68
CA TYR A 31 -11.39 -35.92 -8.33
C TYR A 31 -10.19 -36.49 -9.12
N GLN A 32 -10.48 -36.92 -10.35
CA GLN A 32 -9.49 -37.59 -11.21
C GLN A 32 -8.45 -36.60 -11.71
N GLY A 33 -7.19 -36.83 -11.44
CA GLY A 33 -6.10 -36.28 -12.18
C GLY A 33 -4.93 -35.70 -11.43
N SER A 34 -4.99 -35.51 -10.13
CA SER A 34 -3.82 -35.20 -9.30
C SER A 34 -3.85 -36.11 -8.08
N ASN A 35 -2.70 -36.68 -7.76
CA ASN A 35 -2.57 -37.50 -6.58
C ASN A 35 -2.58 -36.56 -5.35
N LEU A 36 -3.60 -36.70 -4.48
CA LEU A 36 -3.73 -35.93 -3.23
C LEU A 36 -2.50 -36.02 -2.33
N LYS A 37 -1.68 -37.06 -2.49
CA LYS A 37 -0.46 -37.24 -1.71
C LYS A 37 0.73 -36.46 -2.31
N ASP A 38 0.74 -36.23 -3.61
CA ASP A 38 1.84 -35.60 -4.31
C ASP A 38 1.64 -34.08 -4.39
N ASP A 39 0.41 -33.65 -4.71
CA ASP A 39 0.04 -32.25 -4.78
C ASP A 39 -1.43 -32.08 -4.34
N PHE A 40 -1.61 -31.86 -3.04
CA PHE A 40 -2.92 -31.66 -2.46
C PHE A 40 -3.59 -30.38 -2.98
N TYR A 41 -2.83 -29.31 -3.13
CA TYR A 41 -3.37 -28.02 -3.59
C TYR A 41 -3.92 -28.12 -5.02
N ALA A 42 -3.12 -28.63 -5.93
CA ALA A 42 -3.54 -28.82 -7.31
C ALA A 42 -4.69 -29.83 -7.43
N ALA A 43 -4.68 -30.90 -6.63
CA ALA A 43 -5.74 -31.89 -6.64
C ALA A 43 -7.10 -31.32 -6.18
N VAL A 44 -7.10 -30.51 -5.12
CA VAL A 44 -8.33 -29.92 -4.56
C VAL A 44 -8.83 -28.76 -5.41
N ASN A 45 -7.94 -27.95 -5.95
CA ASN A 45 -8.27 -26.72 -6.67
C ASN A 45 -8.27 -26.86 -8.20
N LYS A 46 -8.11 -28.09 -8.72
CA LYS A 46 -7.92 -28.35 -10.18
C LYS A 46 -8.93 -27.61 -11.04
N GLN A 47 -10.23 -27.76 -10.75
CA GLN A 47 -11.28 -27.16 -11.56
C GLN A 47 -11.18 -25.62 -11.55
N TRP A 48 -10.91 -25.04 -10.39
CA TRP A 48 -10.74 -23.60 -10.27
C TRP A 48 -9.48 -23.12 -11.02
N LEU A 49 -8.34 -23.82 -10.86
CA LEU A 49 -7.10 -23.48 -11.56
C LEU A 49 -7.23 -23.54 -13.08
N GLU A 50 -8.05 -24.47 -13.61
CA GLU A 50 -8.28 -24.62 -15.05
C GLU A 50 -9.27 -23.59 -15.63
N THR A 51 -10.13 -23.01 -14.82
CA THR A 51 -11.22 -22.15 -15.30
C THR A 51 -11.19 -20.73 -14.78
N ALA A 52 -10.48 -20.46 -13.68
CA ALA A 52 -10.41 -19.14 -13.10
C ALA A 52 -9.56 -18.19 -13.95
N ALA A 53 -10.11 -17.02 -14.23
CA ALA A 53 -9.38 -15.93 -14.86
C ALA A 53 -9.15 -14.82 -13.85
N ILE A 54 -8.06 -14.08 -13.98
CA ILE A 54 -7.87 -12.83 -13.25
C ILE A 54 -8.85 -11.81 -13.83
N PRO A 55 -9.70 -11.16 -13.02
CA PRO A 55 -10.65 -10.17 -13.54
C PRO A 55 -9.92 -8.99 -14.19
N ASP A 56 -10.55 -8.36 -15.17
CA ASP A 56 -10.00 -7.19 -15.85
C ASP A 56 -9.66 -6.08 -14.85
N GLY A 57 -8.46 -5.51 -14.98
CA GLY A 57 -7.96 -4.47 -14.09
C GLY A 57 -7.43 -4.97 -12.73
N GLN A 58 -7.44 -6.28 -12.50
CA GLN A 58 -6.88 -6.88 -11.29
C GLN A 58 -5.56 -7.59 -11.59
N MET A 59 -4.71 -7.76 -10.57
CA MET A 59 -3.42 -8.47 -10.71
C MET A 59 -3.47 -9.91 -10.18
N ILE A 60 -4.51 -10.26 -9.43
CA ILE A 60 -4.57 -11.53 -8.71
C ILE A 60 -6.02 -12.02 -8.65
N ASN A 61 -6.19 -13.33 -8.55
CA ASN A 61 -7.47 -13.97 -8.28
C ASN A 61 -7.32 -15.03 -7.17
N GLY A 62 -8.37 -15.18 -6.38
CA GLY A 62 -8.45 -16.15 -5.29
C GLY A 62 -9.73 -15.94 -4.49
N VAL A 63 -10.08 -16.89 -3.63
CA VAL A 63 -11.36 -16.83 -2.87
C VAL A 63 -11.45 -15.55 -2.03
N LEU A 64 -10.38 -15.18 -1.32
CA LEU A 64 -10.36 -13.96 -0.52
C LEU A 64 -10.41 -12.69 -1.40
N TYR A 65 -9.69 -12.68 -2.50
CA TYR A 65 -9.71 -11.56 -3.44
C TYR A 65 -11.07 -11.40 -4.12
N GLY A 66 -11.71 -12.50 -4.51
CA GLY A 66 -13.07 -12.48 -5.05
C GLY A 66 -14.07 -11.88 -4.06
N LEU A 67 -13.95 -12.23 -2.77
CA LEU A 67 -14.77 -11.63 -1.72
C LEU A 67 -14.48 -10.13 -1.53
N MET A 68 -13.20 -9.73 -1.58
CA MET A 68 -12.82 -8.32 -1.52
C MET A 68 -13.43 -7.53 -2.68
N TYR A 69 -13.34 -8.02 -3.90
CA TYR A 69 -13.91 -7.37 -5.08
C TYR A 69 -15.44 -7.24 -4.98
N GLU A 70 -16.12 -8.28 -4.48
CA GLU A 70 -17.57 -8.22 -4.24
C GLU A 70 -17.93 -7.16 -3.19
N VAL A 71 -17.17 -7.04 -2.11
CA VAL A 71 -17.36 -6.01 -1.09
C VAL A 71 -17.08 -4.62 -1.65
N ASP A 72 -16.03 -4.45 -2.44
CA ASP A 72 -15.70 -3.18 -3.09
C ASP A 72 -16.83 -2.73 -4.03
N ASP A 73 -17.40 -3.65 -4.80
CA ASP A 73 -18.57 -3.36 -5.67
C ASP A 73 -19.79 -2.93 -4.85
N GLN A 74 -20.05 -3.57 -3.72
CA GLN A 74 -21.15 -3.20 -2.82
C GLN A 74 -20.91 -1.81 -2.20
N ILE A 75 -19.69 -1.50 -1.77
CA ILE A 75 -19.31 -0.18 -1.24
C ILE A 75 -19.45 0.87 -2.33
N ALA A 76 -18.96 0.62 -3.55
CA ALA A 76 -19.10 1.52 -4.67
C ALA A 76 -20.58 1.81 -5.02
N GLY A 77 -21.41 0.78 -4.99
CA GLY A 77 -22.86 0.91 -5.15
C GLY A 77 -23.49 1.80 -4.06
N LEU A 78 -23.15 1.54 -2.80
CA LEU A 78 -23.65 2.33 -1.67
C LEU A 78 -23.22 3.81 -1.76
N ILE A 79 -21.96 4.08 -2.10
CA ILE A 79 -21.45 5.45 -2.26
C ILE A 79 -22.21 6.16 -3.39
N THR A 80 -22.42 5.48 -4.51
CA THR A 80 -23.14 6.02 -5.67
C THR A 80 -24.59 6.33 -5.32
N ASP A 81 -25.28 5.45 -4.58
CA ASP A 81 -26.63 5.65 -4.11
C ASP A 81 -26.74 6.87 -3.20
N ILE A 82 -25.81 7.00 -2.23
CA ILE A 82 -25.75 8.16 -1.34
C ILE A 82 -25.50 9.45 -2.14
N ALA A 83 -24.55 9.44 -3.06
CA ALA A 83 -24.21 10.61 -3.87
C ALA A 83 -25.30 11.02 -4.86
N SER A 84 -26.18 10.10 -5.26
CA SER A 84 -27.26 10.38 -6.21
C SER A 84 -28.44 11.15 -5.59
N GLN A 85 -28.48 11.29 -4.27
CA GLN A 85 -29.60 11.88 -3.54
C GLN A 85 -29.17 13.14 -2.77
N PRO A 86 -30.06 14.11 -2.57
CA PRO A 86 -29.78 15.23 -1.67
C PRO A 86 -29.55 14.75 -0.25
N GLN A 87 -28.48 15.22 0.37
CA GLN A 87 -28.09 14.84 1.73
C GLN A 87 -28.27 15.99 2.70
N GLU A 88 -28.67 15.70 3.93
CA GLU A 88 -28.80 16.70 5.00
C GLU A 88 -27.42 17.21 5.43
N PRO A 89 -27.18 18.53 5.45
CA PRO A 89 -25.88 19.10 5.83
C PRO A 89 -25.39 18.63 7.21
N GLY A 90 -24.11 18.24 7.29
CA GLY A 90 -23.47 17.82 8.54
C GLY A 90 -23.56 16.31 8.83
N THR A 91 -24.33 15.55 8.06
CA THR A 91 -24.41 14.09 8.18
C THR A 91 -23.17 13.39 7.58
N ALA A 92 -22.97 12.13 7.92
CA ALA A 92 -21.92 11.30 7.31
C ALA A 92 -22.17 11.12 5.81
N GLU A 93 -23.42 10.94 5.41
CA GLU A 93 -23.85 10.79 4.03
C GLU A 93 -23.53 12.04 3.19
N ALA A 94 -23.74 13.24 3.78
CA ALA A 94 -23.36 14.50 3.10
C ALA A 94 -21.85 14.60 2.86
N LYS A 95 -21.03 14.13 3.80
CA LYS A 95 -19.56 14.10 3.65
C LYS A 95 -19.13 13.10 2.58
N ILE A 96 -19.74 11.92 2.56
CA ILE A 96 -19.48 10.89 1.54
C ILE A 96 -19.85 11.43 0.16
N ALA A 97 -21.03 12.00 0.00
CA ALA A 97 -21.48 12.58 -1.26
C ALA A 97 -20.56 13.72 -1.74
N ALA A 98 -20.15 14.62 -0.82
CA ALA A 98 -19.23 15.71 -1.16
C ALA A 98 -17.86 15.18 -1.64
N LEU A 99 -17.30 14.19 -0.93
CA LEU A 99 -16.04 13.58 -1.32
C LEU A 99 -16.17 12.89 -2.68
N TYR A 100 -17.24 12.11 -2.89
CA TYR A 100 -17.49 11.43 -4.16
C TYR A 100 -17.55 12.44 -5.31
N HIS A 101 -18.34 13.51 -5.18
CA HIS A 101 -18.45 14.53 -6.22
C HIS A 101 -17.12 15.22 -6.49
N THR A 102 -16.32 15.51 -5.44
CA THR A 102 -14.98 16.10 -5.59
C THR A 102 -14.04 15.16 -6.37
N VAL A 103 -14.04 13.87 -6.02
CA VAL A 103 -13.20 12.87 -6.70
C VAL A 103 -13.64 12.65 -8.15
N MET A 104 -14.95 12.68 -8.43
CA MET A 104 -15.50 12.45 -9.76
C MET A 104 -15.54 13.70 -10.65
N ASP A 105 -15.23 14.89 -10.10
CA ASP A 105 -15.10 16.13 -10.88
C ASP A 105 -13.79 16.15 -11.67
N THR A 106 -13.76 15.36 -12.73
CA THR A 106 -12.59 15.28 -13.63
C THR A 106 -12.34 16.60 -14.37
N GLU A 107 -13.39 17.33 -14.76
CA GLU A 107 -13.27 18.61 -15.43
C GLU A 107 -12.66 19.67 -14.51
N GLY A 108 -13.10 19.74 -13.27
CA GLY A 108 -12.53 20.63 -12.26
C GLY A 108 -11.07 20.31 -11.98
N ARG A 109 -10.70 19.04 -11.86
CA ARG A 109 -9.30 18.60 -11.67
C ARG A 109 -8.42 18.95 -12.88
N GLU A 110 -8.86 18.67 -14.08
CA GLU A 110 -8.13 19.01 -15.31
C GLU A 110 -7.89 20.53 -15.40
N LYS A 111 -8.90 21.34 -15.05
CA LYS A 111 -8.79 22.80 -15.02
C LYS A 111 -7.85 23.29 -13.94
N ALA A 112 -7.87 22.69 -12.75
CA ALA A 112 -7.00 23.07 -11.64
C ALA A 112 -5.54 22.69 -11.92
N GLY A 113 -5.29 21.58 -12.61
CA GLY A 113 -3.95 21.10 -12.92
C GLY A 113 -3.13 20.92 -11.64
N VAL A 114 -1.94 21.52 -11.60
CA VAL A 114 -1.03 21.47 -10.44
C VAL A 114 -1.24 22.61 -9.43
N GLU A 115 -2.14 23.55 -9.69
CA GLU A 115 -2.36 24.72 -8.83
C GLU A 115 -2.56 24.36 -7.34
N PRO A 116 -3.32 23.30 -6.99
CA PRO A 116 -3.55 22.94 -5.58
C PRO A 116 -2.28 22.49 -4.85
N ILE A 117 -1.29 21.94 -5.55
CA ILE A 117 -0.02 21.47 -4.97
C ILE A 117 1.13 22.46 -5.18
N GLN A 118 0.90 23.55 -5.92
CA GLN A 118 1.95 24.55 -6.21
C GLN A 118 2.63 25.12 -4.96
N PRO A 119 1.91 25.43 -3.87
CA PRO A 119 2.55 25.91 -2.63
C PRO A 119 3.61 24.93 -2.08
N TRP A 120 3.36 23.62 -2.20
CA TRP A 120 4.27 22.57 -1.76
C TRP A 120 5.47 22.43 -2.70
N LEU A 121 5.25 22.47 -4.02
CA LEU A 121 6.34 22.49 -5.00
C LEU A 121 7.26 23.71 -4.78
N ASP A 122 6.68 24.87 -4.52
CA ASP A 122 7.43 26.08 -4.21
C ASP A 122 8.22 25.99 -2.89
N ALA A 123 7.65 25.35 -1.87
CA ALA A 123 8.31 25.12 -0.58
C ALA A 123 9.52 24.18 -0.75
N ILE A 124 9.32 23.07 -1.47
CA ILE A 124 10.39 22.11 -1.79
C ILE A 124 11.51 22.81 -2.59
N ALA A 125 11.16 23.58 -3.60
CA ALA A 125 12.14 24.29 -4.44
C ALA A 125 12.95 25.36 -3.68
N LYS A 126 12.41 25.91 -2.60
CA LYS A 126 13.09 26.89 -1.73
C LYS A 126 13.99 26.26 -0.69
N ALA A 127 13.79 25.00 -0.35
CA ALA A 127 14.61 24.28 0.62
C ALA A 127 16.04 24.17 0.12
N GLY A 128 16.98 24.81 0.79
CA GLY A 128 18.41 24.80 0.45
C GLY A 128 19.24 23.83 1.28
N THR A 129 18.61 23.22 2.30
CA THR A 129 19.24 22.26 3.21
C THR A 129 18.34 21.04 3.46
N VAL A 130 18.95 19.94 3.89
CA VAL A 130 18.18 18.73 4.28
C VAL A 130 17.20 19.05 5.42
N ALA A 131 17.60 19.85 6.39
CA ALA A 131 16.74 20.20 7.51
C ALA A 131 15.49 20.98 7.06
N GLU A 132 15.64 21.93 6.12
CA GLU A 132 14.52 22.66 5.54
C GLU A 132 13.59 21.74 4.73
N LEU A 133 14.15 20.78 3.98
CA LEU A 133 13.34 19.82 3.25
C LEU A 133 12.56 18.90 4.18
N VAL A 134 13.17 18.43 5.27
CA VAL A 134 12.49 17.62 6.28
C VAL A 134 11.39 18.41 6.98
N GLN A 135 11.60 19.73 7.18
CA GLN A 135 10.53 20.60 7.72
C GLN A 135 9.34 20.69 6.77
N VAL A 136 9.58 20.83 5.47
CA VAL A 136 8.51 20.81 4.45
C VAL A 136 7.76 19.48 4.48
N ASP A 137 8.48 18.36 4.57
CA ASP A 137 7.89 17.02 4.69
C ASP A 137 6.99 16.88 5.94
N ALA A 138 7.46 17.38 7.08
CA ALA A 138 6.68 17.39 8.33
C ALA A 138 5.42 18.24 8.21
N ASP A 139 5.47 19.39 7.53
CA ASP A 139 4.33 20.26 7.31
C ASP A 139 3.32 19.62 6.34
N MET A 140 3.79 18.99 5.25
CA MET A 140 2.95 18.20 4.35
C MET A 140 2.23 17.08 5.08
N ARG A 141 2.91 16.40 6.01
CA ARG A 141 2.30 15.36 6.83
C ARG A 141 1.19 15.89 7.71
N ARG A 142 1.39 17.06 8.37
CA ARG A 142 0.35 17.67 9.22
C ARG A 142 -0.90 18.08 8.44
N GLU A 143 -0.73 18.59 7.23
CA GLU A 143 -1.83 19.10 6.43
C GLU A 143 -2.51 18.02 5.58
N MET A 144 -1.75 17.13 4.99
CA MET A 144 -2.25 16.14 4.05
C MET A 144 -2.35 14.71 4.63
N GLY A 145 -1.71 14.47 5.78
CA GLY A 145 -1.79 13.20 6.50
C GLY A 145 -0.96 12.06 5.91
N PHE A 146 -0.10 12.33 4.92
CA PHE A 146 0.79 11.31 4.38
C PHE A 146 2.27 11.68 4.57
N MET A 147 3.11 10.66 4.59
CA MET A 147 4.54 10.75 4.74
C MET A 147 5.20 10.68 3.37
N THR A 148 6.21 11.50 3.14
CA THR A 148 6.96 11.49 1.89
C THR A 148 8.41 11.04 2.05
N LEU A 149 9.19 11.59 2.98
CA LEU A 149 10.60 11.27 3.17
C LEU A 149 10.86 10.46 4.43
N LEU A 150 10.45 11.00 5.58
CA LEU A 150 10.71 10.44 6.89
C LEU A 150 9.41 10.42 7.70
N GLY A 151 9.26 9.46 8.58
CA GLY A 151 8.11 9.48 9.46
C GLY A 151 8.06 8.39 10.49
N PHE A 152 7.13 8.58 11.40
CA PHE A 152 6.84 7.61 12.43
C PHE A 152 5.41 7.10 12.24
N SER A 153 5.24 5.81 12.41
CA SER A 153 3.93 5.14 12.46
C SER A 153 3.79 4.39 13.76
N LEU A 154 2.58 4.35 14.30
CA LEU A 154 2.28 3.59 15.52
C LEU A 154 1.69 2.24 15.15
N THR A 155 2.35 1.17 15.53
CA THR A 155 1.88 -0.20 15.29
C THR A 155 2.16 -1.08 16.49
N LEU A 156 1.64 -2.32 16.48
CA LEU A 156 1.93 -3.29 17.52
C LEU A 156 3.42 -3.61 17.53
N ASP A 157 4.01 -3.64 18.73
CA ASP A 157 5.39 -4.06 18.89
C ASP A 157 5.56 -5.51 18.41
N LEU A 158 6.55 -5.74 17.54
CA LEU A 158 6.78 -7.05 16.92
C LEU A 158 7.22 -8.15 17.91
N LYS A 159 7.77 -7.76 19.06
CA LYS A 159 8.19 -8.70 20.11
C LYS A 159 7.28 -8.71 21.33
N ASP A 160 6.39 -7.72 21.46
CA ASP A 160 5.39 -7.62 22.53
C ASP A 160 4.08 -7.05 22.01
N SER A 161 3.23 -7.90 21.47
CA SER A 161 1.95 -7.50 20.91
C SER A 161 0.92 -6.94 21.92
N SER A 162 1.29 -6.86 23.20
CA SER A 162 0.45 -6.21 24.23
C SER A 162 0.59 -4.69 24.27
N ARG A 163 1.54 -4.13 23.53
CA ARG A 163 1.81 -2.69 23.46
C ARG A 163 1.95 -2.17 22.02
N TYR A 164 1.75 -0.88 21.87
CA TYR A 164 2.08 -0.16 20.65
C TYR A 164 3.47 0.44 20.75
N THR A 165 4.16 0.50 19.62
CA THR A 165 5.49 1.11 19.49
C THR A 165 5.50 2.02 18.27
N ALA A 166 6.19 3.15 18.37
CA ALA A 166 6.44 4.01 17.22
C ALA A 166 7.55 3.41 16.36
N TYR A 167 7.26 3.20 15.08
CA TYR A 167 8.23 2.77 14.08
C TYR A 167 8.64 3.95 13.23
N PHE A 168 9.94 4.19 13.16
CA PHE A 168 10.51 5.13 12.22
C PHE A 168 10.74 4.45 10.88
N SER A 169 10.37 5.13 9.81
CA SER A 169 10.60 4.66 8.45
C SER A 169 11.11 5.80 7.58
N THR A 170 11.93 5.44 6.63
CA THR A 170 12.42 6.33 5.60
C THR A 170 11.60 6.15 4.32
N TRP A 171 11.78 7.05 3.37
CA TRP A 171 11.22 6.93 2.06
C TRP A 171 11.67 5.62 1.38
N SER A 172 10.76 4.97 0.68
CA SER A 172 11.05 3.82 -0.15
C SER A 172 10.99 4.19 -1.63
N ALA A 173 11.86 3.60 -2.44
CA ALA A 173 11.79 3.74 -3.88
C ALA A 173 10.46 3.21 -4.43
N MET A 174 10.03 3.72 -5.58
CA MET A 174 8.77 3.33 -6.19
C MET A 174 8.79 1.88 -6.69
N MET A 175 9.94 1.41 -7.15
CA MET A 175 10.14 0.05 -7.63
C MET A 175 10.91 -0.77 -6.60
N ASP A 176 10.85 -2.08 -6.70
CA ASP A 176 11.58 -2.98 -5.80
C ASP A 176 13.09 -3.03 -6.10
N LYS A 177 13.85 -3.61 -5.17
CA LYS A 177 15.30 -3.75 -5.28
C LYS A 177 15.75 -4.49 -6.54
N ASP A 178 14.99 -5.51 -6.96
CA ASP A 178 15.35 -6.34 -8.11
C ASP A 178 15.27 -5.55 -9.43
N PHE A 179 14.30 -4.64 -9.55
CA PHE A 179 14.18 -3.73 -10.68
C PHE A 179 15.45 -2.90 -10.91
N TYR A 180 16.06 -2.37 -9.83
CA TYR A 180 17.27 -1.56 -9.92
C TYR A 180 18.55 -2.39 -10.03
N ALA A 181 18.56 -3.59 -9.45
CA ALA A 181 19.71 -4.49 -9.49
C ALA A 181 19.86 -5.20 -10.84
N ASN A 182 18.74 -5.55 -11.47
CA ASN A 182 18.66 -6.29 -12.72
C ASN A 182 17.85 -5.52 -13.78
N PRO A 183 18.34 -4.33 -14.21
CA PRO A 183 17.56 -3.46 -15.08
C PRO A 183 17.26 -4.12 -16.44
N ASP A 184 16.00 -4.09 -16.83
CA ASP A 184 15.53 -4.38 -18.18
C ASP A 184 15.37 -3.07 -18.96
N GLU A 185 15.87 -2.99 -20.18
CA GLU A 185 15.89 -1.76 -20.96
C GLU A 185 14.46 -1.23 -21.22
N GLY A 186 13.52 -2.10 -21.54
CA GLY A 186 12.14 -1.72 -21.82
C GLY A 186 11.41 -1.18 -20.60
N THR A 187 11.52 -1.89 -19.49
CA THR A 187 10.86 -1.51 -18.23
C THR A 187 11.50 -0.26 -17.62
N THR A 188 12.84 -0.18 -17.64
CA THR A 188 13.57 1.02 -17.17
C THR A 188 13.23 2.23 -18.02
N GLY A 189 13.16 2.07 -19.35
CA GLY A 189 12.77 3.15 -20.26
C GLY A 189 11.35 3.65 -19.97
N ALA A 190 10.40 2.75 -19.78
CA ALA A 190 9.01 3.10 -19.43
C ALA A 190 8.93 3.85 -18.08
N TYR A 191 9.74 3.45 -17.10
CA TYR A 191 9.80 4.12 -15.80
C TYR A 191 10.39 5.53 -15.92
N LEU A 192 11.48 5.72 -16.66
CA LEU A 192 12.07 7.04 -16.91
C LEU A 192 11.10 7.95 -17.68
N ASP A 193 10.37 7.41 -18.65
CA ASP A 193 9.33 8.16 -19.37
C ASP A 193 8.18 8.58 -18.44
N TYR A 194 7.78 7.71 -17.51
CA TYR A 194 6.78 8.03 -16.49
C TYR A 194 7.24 9.18 -15.58
N LEU A 195 8.45 9.09 -15.02
CA LEU A 195 9.02 10.16 -14.18
C LEU A 195 9.14 11.47 -14.96
N THR A 196 9.62 11.41 -16.21
CA THR A 196 9.72 12.60 -17.08
C THR A 196 8.36 13.28 -17.25
N ARG A 197 7.30 12.49 -17.52
CA ARG A 197 5.93 13.03 -17.68
C ARG A 197 5.43 13.69 -16.40
N LEU A 198 5.68 13.07 -15.22
CA LEU A 198 5.31 13.68 -13.94
C LEU A 198 5.98 15.04 -13.73
N LEU A 199 7.27 15.13 -13.98
CA LEU A 199 8.04 16.37 -13.83
C LEU A 199 7.59 17.45 -14.81
N VAL A 200 7.29 17.09 -16.06
CA VAL A 200 6.70 18.02 -17.04
C VAL A 200 5.32 18.51 -16.59
N LEU A 201 4.47 17.63 -16.04
CA LEU A 201 3.18 18.03 -15.47
C LEU A 201 3.38 18.94 -14.24
N GLY A 202 4.48 18.77 -13.51
CA GLY A 202 4.90 19.64 -12.40
C GLY A 202 5.42 21.01 -12.86
N GLY A 203 5.57 21.25 -14.18
CA GLY A 203 5.95 22.54 -14.76
C GLY A 203 7.39 22.60 -15.27
N GLU A 204 8.14 21.50 -15.27
CA GLU A 204 9.50 21.47 -15.84
C GLU A 204 9.49 21.45 -17.37
N SER A 205 10.58 21.94 -17.97
CA SER A 205 10.82 21.70 -19.40
C SER A 205 11.13 20.22 -19.64
N GLU A 206 10.81 19.70 -20.82
CA GLU A 206 11.07 18.29 -21.16
C GLU A 206 12.54 17.91 -21.02
N GLU A 207 13.48 18.83 -21.35
CA GLU A 207 14.92 18.60 -21.22
C GLU A 207 15.34 18.48 -19.74
N ALA A 208 14.86 19.38 -18.86
CA ALA A 208 15.12 19.34 -17.42
C ALA A 208 14.50 18.08 -16.81
N ALA A 209 13.23 17.81 -17.12
CA ALA A 209 12.50 16.65 -16.62
C ALA A 209 13.18 15.31 -16.95
N ARG A 210 13.73 15.15 -18.16
CA ARG A 210 14.52 13.96 -18.52
C ARG A 210 15.79 13.83 -17.68
N ALA A 211 16.49 14.92 -17.44
CA ALA A 211 17.69 14.90 -16.62
C ALA A 211 17.37 14.59 -15.16
N ASP A 212 16.28 15.14 -14.65
CA ASP A 212 15.85 14.94 -13.26
C ASP A 212 15.23 13.55 -13.05
N ALA A 213 14.49 13.01 -14.01
CA ALA A 213 14.06 11.62 -14.00
C ALA A 213 15.23 10.64 -13.87
N GLN A 214 16.33 10.89 -14.59
CA GLN A 214 17.54 10.07 -14.44
C GLN A 214 18.17 10.22 -13.05
N ARG A 215 18.20 11.42 -12.47
CA ARG A 215 18.71 11.64 -11.11
C ARG A 215 17.86 10.93 -10.06
N VAL A 216 16.53 10.96 -10.20
CA VAL A 216 15.61 10.21 -9.31
C VAL A 216 15.92 8.73 -9.40
N TYR A 217 15.99 8.16 -10.59
CA TYR A 217 16.32 6.75 -10.80
C TYR A 217 17.67 6.36 -10.16
N ASP A 218 18.71 7.19 -10.37
CA ASP A 218 20.04 6.91 -9.82
C ASP A 218 20.04 6.99 -8.28
N MET A 219 19.30 7.93 -7.69
CA MET A 219 19.13 8.02 -6.25
C MET A 219 18.38 6.81 -5.69
N GLU A 220 17.27 6.41 -6.29
CA GLU A 220 16.50 5.23 -5.91
C GLU A 220 17.35 3.96 -5.96
N LYS A 221 18.16 3.81 -6.99
CA LYS A 221 19.10 2.69 -7.13
C LYS A 221 20.10 2.61 -5.98
N VAL A 222 20.60 3.75 -5.50
CA VAL A 222 21.53 3.80 -4.35
C VAL A 222 20.80 3.42 -3.07
N LEU A 223 19.60 3.98 -2.85
CA LEU A 223 18.80 3.71 -1.65
C LEU A 223 18.38 2.24 -1.57
N THR A 224 17.86 1.69 -2.67
CA THR A 224 17.42 0.29 -2.69
C THR A 224 18.57 -0.70 -2.56
N ALA A 225 19.77 -0.35 -3.00
CA ALA A 225 20.95 -1.20 -2.80
C ALA A 225 21.28 -1.39 -1.31
N ALA A 226 20.97 -0.40 -0.47
CA ALA A 226 21.17 -0.47 0.99
C ALA A 226 20.01 -1.16 1.74
N SER A 227 18.83 -1.31 1.11
CA SER A 227 17.65 -1.93 1.72
C SER A 227 17.80 -3.44 1.89
N LEU A 228 17.03 -4.02 2.81
CA LEU A 228 16.94 -5.47 2.98
C LEU A 228 16.35 -6.14 1.74
N ASP A 229 16.76 -7.37 1.48
CA ASP A 229 16.12 -8.18 0.45
C ASP A 229 14.68 -8.51 0.84
N VAL A 230 13.79 -8.65 -0.15
CA VAL A 230 12.34 -8.89 0.09
C VAL A 230 12.09 -10.07 1.03
N GLN A 231 12.87 -11.14 0.89
CA GLN A 231 12.78 -12.33 1.74
C GLN A 231 13.18 -12.09 3.21
N ASP A 232 13.99 -11.06 3.46
CA ASP A 232 14.50 -10.73 4.81
C ASP A 232 13.61 -9.71 5.53
N ARG A 233 12.73 -9.00 4.82
CA ARG A 233 11.80 -8.02 5.40
C ARG A 233 10.80 -8.60 6.40
N GLY A 234 10.56 -9.91 6.37
CA GLY A 234 9.78 -10.64 7.38
C GLY A 234 10.57 -11.12 8.58
N ASN A 235 11.89 -10.96 8.58
CA ASN A 235 12.75 -11.44 9.67
C ASN A 235 12.80 -10.40 10.80
N VAL A 236 12.05 -10.67 11.88
CA VAL A 236 11.94 -9.76 13.03
C VAL A 236 13.30 -9.42 13.64
N ASP A 237 14.27 -10.31 13.62
CA ASP A 237 15.59 -10.04 14.19
C ASP A 237 16.44 -9.06 13.36
N LEU A 238 16.10 -8.88 12.09
CA LEU A 238 16.73 -7.89 11.22
C LEU A 238 16.03 -6.52 11.26
N ILE A 239 14.70 -6.51 11.39
CA ILE A 239 13.90 -5.28 11.32
C ILE A 239 13.56 -4.69 12.70
N TYR A 240 13.84 -5.39 13.79
CA TYR A 240 13.56 -4.92 15.15
C TYR A 240 14.77 -4.26 15.77
N ASN A 241 15.01 -3.02 15.40
CA ASN A 241 16.13 -2.21 15.93
C ASN A 241 15.54 -1.12 16.81
N VAL A 242 15.82 -1.17 18.10
CA VAL A 242 15.28 -0.25 19.10
C VAL A 242 16.24 0.89 19.34
N PHE A 243 15.75 2.11 19.14
CA PHE A 243 16.50 3.34 19.44
C PHE A 243 15.62 4.23 20.32
N ASP A 244 16.20 5.00 21.19
CA ASP A 244 15.55 6.19 21.68
C ASP A 244 15.77 7.36 20.69
N LEU A 245 15.07 8.48 20.92
CA LEU A 245 15.13 9.60 20.00
C LEU A 245 16.54 10.24 19.92
N GLU A 246 17.30 10.21 21.01
CA GLU A 246 18.67 10.76 21.05
C GLU A 246 19.63 9.86 20.25
N GLU A 247 19.52 8.55 20.41
CA GLU A 247 20.30 7.58 19.64
C GLU A 247 19.99 7.71 18.14
N LEU A 248 18.70 7.91 17.79
CA LEU A 248 18.28 8.07 16.41
C LEU A 248 18.83 9.36 15.77
N LYS A 249 19.01 10.44 16.55
CA LYS A 249 19.67 11.67 16.08
C LYS A 249 21.11 11.48 15.66
N GLU A 250 21.81 10.51 16.27
CA GLU A 250 23.18 10.18 15.87
C GLU A 250 23.23 9.49 14.50
N VAL A 251 22.18 8.73 14.16
CA VAL A 251 22.04 8.06 12.87
C VAL A 251 21.67 9.06 11.76
N PHE A 252 20.89 10.10 12.08
CA PHE A 252 20.43 11.12 11.14
C PHE A 252 20.94 12.52 11.49
N PRO A 253 22.26 12.78 11.39
CA PRO A 253 22.81 14.06 11.77
C PRO A 253 22.28 15.19 10.85
N GLY A 254 21.84 16.28 11.47
CA GLY A 254 21.32 17.45 10.74
C GLY A 254 19.83 17.38 10.40
N VAL A 255 19.14 16.31 10.82
CA VAL A 255 17.67 16.19 10.71
C VAL A 255 17.03 16.50 12.07
N ASP A 256 16.04 17.37 12.10
CA ASP A 256 15.24 17.61 13.30
C ASP A 256 14.19 16.48 13.47
N LEU A 257 14.64 15.38 14.06
CA LEU A 257 13.76 14.23 14.31
C LEU A 257 12.68 14.52 15.37
N GLU A 258 12.88 15.52 16.24
CA GLU A 258 11.83 15.95 17.17
C GLU A 258 10.65 16.56 16.41
N GLU A 259 10.95 17.37 15.41
CA GLU A 259 9.91 17.96 14.55
C GLU A 259 9.20 16.90 13.70
N VAL A 260 9.95 15.98 13.10
CA VAL A 260 9.38 14.83 12.36
C VAL A 260 8.47 14.00 13.27
N TYR A 261 8.91 13.71 14.49
CA TYR A 261 8.12 12.99 15.47
C TYR A 261 6.86 13.77 15.91
N ALA A 262 7.01 15.05 16.20
CA ALA A 262 5.90 15.92 16.59
C ALA A 262 4.83 16.03 15.49
N ALA A 263 5.23 15.99 14.22
CA ALA A 263 4.31 16.03 13.09
C ALA A 263 3.36 14.80 13.03
N THR A 264 3.71 13.71 13.70
CA THR A 264 2.85 12.51 13.80
C THR A 264 1.74 12.64 14.84
N GLY A 265 1.84 13.59 15.76
CA GLY A 265 0.96 13.70 16.92
C GLY A 265 1.20 12.66 18.02
N LEU A 266 2.25 11.85 17.91
CA LEU A 266 2.63 10.87 18.93
C LEU A 266 3.25 11.54 20.15
N LYS A 267 3.14 10.88 21.31
CA LYS A 267 3.76 11.35 22.56
C LYS A 267 5.21 10.92 22.64
N LYS A 268 6.07 11.79 23.19
CA LYS A 268 7.53 11.64 23.25
C LYS A 268 8.04 10.42 24.07
N GLU A 269 7.18 9.74 24.81
CA GLU A 269 7.54 8.66 25.76
C GLU A 269 7.49 7.24 25.11
N GLU A 270 7.17 7.14 23.83
CA GLU A 270 6.99 5.85 23.16
C GLU A 270 8.33 5.35 22.58
N VAL A 271 8.58 4.06 22.74
CA VAL A 271 9.79 3.40 22.22
C VAL A 271 9.74 3.40 20.69
N ILE A 272 10.86 3.72 20.08
CA ILE A 272 10.99 3.81 18.62
C ILE A 272 11.68 2.56 18.10
N GLY A 273 11.00 1.84 17.22
CA GLY A 273 11.59 0.79 16.41
C GLY A 273 11.95 1.33 15.03
N VAL A 274 13.09 0.97 14.51
CA VAL A 274 13.48 1.31 13.13
C VAL A 274 13.33 0.07 12.27
N SER A 275 12.45 0.15 11.27
CA SER A 275 12.33 -0.87 10.25
C SER A 275 12.95 -0.36 8.96
N ASP A 276 13.95 -1.04 8.47
CA ASP A 276 14.57 -0.96 7.14
C ASP A 276 14.75 0.45 6.56
#